data_e18e003d5886af9809c2c141187e23ca
#
_entry.id   e18e003d5886af9809c2c141187e23ca
#
_cell.length_a   1.000
_cell.length_b   1.000
_cell.length_c   1.000
_cell.angle_alpha   90.00
_cell.angle_beta   90.00
_cell.angle_gamma   90.00
#
_symmetry.space_group_name_H-M   'P 1'
#
loop_
_entity.id
_entity.type
_entity.pdbx_description
1 polymer ?
#
loop_
_entity_poly.entity_id
_entity_poly.type
_entity_poly.pdbx_seq_one_letter_code
_entity_poly.pdbx_strand_id
1 'polypeptide(L)'
;MGTKDTRMRDVNLALELEPKFWAEKPKVKIEFNQQVLFEDQLSETKKFNWTLPATENNRLSVFLLNKTERDTAGDKDKAVIIKSIGIEGFYYSSFMLQSKYKPIYTNGYYRYAKENNLPTDPIINSNYLGFNGEWYLEFTWPIYQWIFETETKGMGWIYEKNI
;
A
#
# COMPACT_ATOMS: atom_id res chain seq x y z
N MET A 1 -36.03 -2.08 -7.49
CA MET A 1 -35.55 -2.16 -7.23
C MET A 1 -35.19 -1.92 -6.77
N GLY A 2 -35.93 -2.32 -7.10
CA GLY A 2 -35.59 -1.88 -6.08
C GLY A 2 -34.33 -1.65 -6.30
N THR A 3 -34.19 -0.67 -6.00
CA THR A 3 -32.82 -0.49 -6.11
C THR A 3 -32.17 -1.57 -5.34
N LYS A 4 -31.61 -2.40 -6.06
CA LYS A 4 -30.75 -3.37 -5.43
C LYS A 4 -29.75 -2.60 -4.61
N ASP A 5 -29.72 -2.90 -3.35
CA ASP A 5 -28.72 -2.26 -2.49
C ASP A 5 -27.35 -2.82 -2.87
N THR A 6 -26.58 -2.00 -3.57
CA THR A 6 -25.23 -2.37 -3.95
C THR A 6 -24.22 -2.02 -2.89
N ARG A 7 -24.66 -1.39 -1.81
CA ARG A 7 -23.78 -1.02 -0.73
C ARG A 7 -23.38 -2.25 0.06
N MET A 8 -22.09 -2.48 0.16
CA MET A 8 -21.56 -3.54 0.97
C MET A 8 -21.52 -3.12 2.43
N ARG A 9 -21.16 -4.05 3.30
CA ARG A 9 -20.92 -3.74 4.69
C ARG A 9 -19.76 -2.78 4.82
N ASP A 10 -19.69 -2.10 5.95
CA ASP A 10 -18.51 -1.34 6.28
C ASP A 10 -17.34 -2.29 6.50
N VAL A 11 -16.18 -1.83 6.09
CA VAL A 11 -14.95 -2.57 6.29
C VAL A 11 -14.11 -1.85 7.35
N ASN A 12 -13.52 -2.64 8.25
CA ASN A 12 -12.61 -2.13 9.25
C ASN A 12 -11.19 -2.24 8.69
N LEU A 13 -10.52 -1.10 8.54
CA LEU A 13 -9.16 -1.03 8.04
C LEU A 13 -8.23 -0.58 9.15
N ALA A 14 -7.07 -1.19 9.22
CA ALA A 14 -6.00 -0.79 10.11
C ALA A 14 -4.72 -0.65 9.30
N LEU A 15 -3.95 0.38 9.60
CA LEU A 15 -2.71 0.66 8.90
C LEU A 15 -1.72 1.24 9.90
N GLU A 16 -0.49 0.76 9.87
CA GLU A 16 0.57 1.32 10.68
C GLU A 16 1.68 1.80 9.78
N LEU A 17 2.03 3.09 9.89
CA LEU A 17 3.06 3.72 9.07
C LEU A 17 4.17 4.24 9.96
N GLU A 18 5.40 4.05 9.52
CA GLU A 18 6.60 4.55 10.19
C GLU A 18 7.32 5.52 9.26
N PRO A 19 7.59 6.75 9.71
CA PRO A 19 8.35 7.69 8.90
C PRO A 19 9.85 7.46 9.06
N LYS A 20 10.59 7.70 7.99
CA LYS A 20 12.04 7.79 8.02
C LYS A 20 12.41 9.15 7.47
N PHE A 21 13.17 9.93 8.23
CA PHE A 21 13.62 11.25 7.79
C PHE A 21 14.76 11.74 8.68
N TRP A 22 15.50 12.72 8.19
CA TRP A 22 16.57 13.36 8.97
C TRP A 22 16.46 14.89 8.95
N ALA A 23 15.71 15.42 8.01
CA ALA A 23 15.48 16.86 7.88
C ALA A 23 13.98 17.13 7.90
N GLU A 24 13.37 17.21 6.75
CA GLU A 24 11.94 17.48 6.63
C GLU A 24 11.14 16.17 6.74
N LYS A 25 10.03 16.23 7.45
CA LYS A 25 9.15 15.08 7.65
C LYS A 25 8.47 14.69 6.34
N PRO A 26 8.22 13.38 6.13
CA PRO A 26 7.48 12.95 4.96
C PRO A 26 6.04 13.40 5.04
N LYS A 27 5.53 13.93 3.95
CA LYS A 27 4.11 14.24 3.80
C LYS A 27 3.43 13.04 3.16
N VAL A 28 2.40 12.54 3.81
CA VAL A 28 1.71 11.31 3.45
C VAL A 28 0.25 11.61 3.17
N LYS A 29 -0.29 10.95 2.15
CA LYS A 29 -1.71 10.96 1.88
C LYS A 29 -2.21 9.52 1.87
N ILE A 30 -3.33 9.28 2.55
CA ILE A 30 -3.97 7.96 2.57
C ILE A 30 -5.34 8.12 1.96
N GLU A 31 -5.67 7.24 1.00
CA GLU A 31 -6.98 7.22 0.35
C GLU A 31 -7.59 5.83 0.42
N PHE A 32 -8.90 5.77 0.49
CA PHE A 32 -9.64 4.53 0.31
C PHE A 32 -10.76 4.79 -0.67
N ASN A 33 -10.75 4.05 -1.78
CA ASN A 33 -11.72 4.21 -2.88
C ASN A 33 -11.84 5.68 -3.29
N GLN A 34 -10.67 6.34 -3.43
CA GLN A 34 -10.52 7.74 -3.85
C GLN A 34 -10.95 8.78 -2.80
N GLN A 35 -11.37 8.34 -1.63
CA GLN A 35 -11.66 9.24 -0.53
C GLN A 35 -10.39 9.47 0.29
N VAL A 36 -10.02 10.73 0.50
CA VAL A 36 -8.85 11.07 1.31
C VAL A 36 -9.19 10.85 2.78
N LEU A 37 -8.41 10.01 3.44
CA LEU A 37 -8.57 9.70 4.86
C LEU A 37 -7.60 10.47 5.74
N PHE A 38 -6.44 10.78 5.20
CA PHE A 38 -5.38 11.48 5.92
C PHE A 38 -4.48 12.16 4.90
N GLU A 39 -4.08 13.38 5.19
CA GLU A 39 -3.08 14.08 4.37
C GLU A 39 -2.36 15.07 5.26
N ASP A 40 -1.17 14.71 5.71
CA ASP A 40 -0.36 15.55 6.59
C ASP A 40 1.06 14.99 6.66
N GLN A 41 1.93 15.73 7.33
CA GLN A 41 3.27 15.24 7.66
C GLN A 41 3.17 14.15 8.72
N LEU A 42 4.04 13.16 8.60
CA LEU A 42 4.12 12.06 9.55
C LEU A 42 5.40 12.23 10.35
N SER A 43 5.27 12.51 11.65
CA SER A 43 6.42 12.80 12.50
C SER A 43 6.87 11.61 13.33
N GLU A 44 6.00 10.61 13.50
CA GLU A 44 6.30 9.41 14.27
C GLU A 44 5.47 8.26 13.75
N THR A 45 5.79 7.06 14.17
CA THR A 45 5.00 5.88 13.82
C THR A 45 3.56 6.09 14.28
N LYS A 46 2.62 5.83 13.40
CA LYS A 46 1.21 6.09 13.66
C LYS A 46 0.37 4.92 13.22
N LYS A 47 -0.58 4.55 14.08
CA LYS A 47 -1.57 3.53 13.79
C LYS A 47 -2.88 4.21 13.43
N PHE A 48 -3.45 3.79 12.31
CA PHE A 48 -4.73 4.30 11.82
C PHE A 48 -5.74 3.18 11.88
N ASN A 49 -6.98 3.54 12.22
CA ASN A 49 -8.10 2.62 12.19
C ASN A 49 -9.31 3.36 11.63
N TRP A 50 -9.97 2.73 10.65
CA TRP A 50 -11.15 3.33 10.03
C TRP A 50 -12.22 2.27 9.86
N THR A 51 -13.48 2.71 9.89
CA THR A 51 -14.62 1.91 9.48
C THR A 51 -15.24 2.65 8.30
N LEU A 52 -15.21 2.05 7.12
CA LEU A 52 -15.53 2.73 5.87
C LEU A 52 -16.43 1.86 5.01
N PRO A 53 -17.30 2.49 4.21
CA PRO A 53 -18.11 1.72 3.27
C PRO A 53 -17.21 1.02 2.26
N ALA A 54 -17.42 -0.29 2.11
CA ALA A 54 -16.72 -1.06 1.11
C ALA A 54 -17.61 -1.24 -0.12
N THR A 55 -16.97 -1.46 -1.26
CA THR A 55 -17.65 -1.83 -2.49
C THR A 55 -17.16 -3.20 -2.94
N GLU A 56 -17.61 -3.66 -4.09
CA GLU A 56 -17.15 -4.95 -4.59
C GLU A 56 -15.65 -4.96 -4.82
N ASN A 57 -15.13 -3.88 -5.39
CA ASN A 57 -13.70 -3.70 -5.64
C ASN A 57 -13.21 -2.51 -4.84
N ASN A 58 -12.16 -2.70 -4.05
CA ASN A 58 -11.65 -1.69 -3.13
C ASN A 58 -10.18 -1.43 -3.37
N ARG A 59 -9.76 -0.19 -3.10
CA ARG A 59 -8.37 0.20 -3.23
C ARG A 59 -7.96 1.08 -2.07
N LEU A 60 -6.98 0.60 -1.31
CA LEU A 60 -6.33 1.37 -0.25
C LEU A 60 -5.01 1.88 -0.79
N SER A 61 -4.79 3.20 -0.71
CA SER A 61 -3.59 3.82 -1.25
C SER A 61 -2.86 4.63 -0.21
N VAL A 62 -1.53 4.60 -0.26
CA VAL A 62 -0.65 5.44 0.55
C VAL A 62 0.31 6.15 -0.38
N PHE A 63 0.38 7.48 -0.26
CA PHE A 63 1.23 8.29 -1.12
C PHE A 63 2.31 8.97 -0.28
N LEU A 64 3.54 8.98 -0.78
CA LEU A 64 4.59 9.88 -0.32
C LEU A 64 4.61 11.05 -1.31
N LEU A 65 4.52 12.27 -0.81
CA LEU A 65 4.26 13.44 -1.64
C LEU A 65 5.43 14.44 -1.75
N ASN A 66 6.37 14.46 -0.80
CA ASN A 66 7.30 15.56 -0.69
C ASN A 66 8.77 15.17 -0.64
N LYS A 67 9.12 14.02 -1.20
CA LYS A 67 10.54 13.66 -1.27
C LYS A 67 11.25 14.46 -2.36
N THR A 68 12.46 14.92 -2.06
CA THR A 68 13.34 15.57 -3.01
C THR A 68 14.67 14.83 -3.06
N GLU A 69 15.51 15.13 -4.03
CA GLU A 69 16.82 14.48 -4.15
C GLU A 69 17.72 14.78 -2.96
N ARG A 70 17.49 15.91 -2.27
CA ARG A 70 18.26 16.28 -1.10
C ARG A 70 18.00 15.40 0.12
N ASP A 71 16.89 14.68 0.11
CA ASP A 71 16.49 13.85 1.24
C ASP A 71 17.30 12.56 1.33
N THR A 72 17.99 12.17 0.26
CA THR A 72 18.86 11.01 0.28
C THR A 72 20.31 11.50 0.31
N ALA A 73 21.01 11.16 1.40
CA ALA A 73 22.40 11.57 1.60
C ALA A 73 23.12 10.50 2.42
N GLY A 74 23.92 9.69 1.74
CA GLY A 74 24.58 8.56 2.39
C GLY A 74 23.57 7.53 2.85
N ASP A 75 23.55 7.25 4.14
CA ASP A 75 22.59 6.33 4.75
C ASP A 75 21.29 7.01 5.19
N LYS A 76 21.19 8.32 4.94
CA LYS A 76 19.99 9.08 5.32
C LYS A 76 19.01 9.11 4.17
N ASP A 77 17.71 9.10 4.49
CA ASP A 77 16.66 9.06 3.50
C ASP A 77 15.40 9.72 4.05
N LYS A 78 14.46 9.98 3.17
CA LYS A 78 13.08 10.30 3.51
C LYS A 78 12.20 9.22 2.90
N ALA A 79 11.45 8.54 3.74
CA ALA A 79 10.63 7.43 3.29
C ALA A 79 9.47 7.20 4.24
N VAL A 80 8.54 6.38 3.80
CA VAL A 80 7.45 5.88 4.65
C VAL A 80 7.48 4.36 4.58
N ILE A 81 7.42 3.73 5.74
CA ILE A 81 7.44 2.27 5.83
C ILE A 81 6.07 1.81 6.28
N ILE A 82 5.48 0.88 5.55
CA ILE A 82 4.21 0.28 5.92
C ILE A 82 4.54 -0.88 6.86
N LYS A 83 4.19 -0.72 8.13
CA LYS A 83 4.52 -1.70 9.16
C LYS A 83 3.50 -2.81 9.25
N SER A 84 2.22 -2.49 9.07
CA SER A 84 1.17 -3.50 9.12
C SER A 84 -0.07 -3.02 8.38
N ILE A 85 -0.81 -3.97 7.87
CA ILE A 85 -2.07 -3.75 7.16
C ILE A 85 -3.07 -4.74 7.74
N GLY A 86 -4.19 -4.22 8.25
CA GLY A 86 -5.27 -5.05 8.77
C GLY A 86 -6.56 -4.77 8.02
N ILE A 87 -7.27 -5.81 7.64
CA ILE A 87 -8.58 -5.71 7.00
C ILE A 87 -9.51 -6.66 7.74
N GLU A 88 -10.55 -6.12 8.35
CA GLU A 88 -11.52 -6.90 9.15
C GLU A 88 -10.84 -7.75 10.23
N GLY A 89 -9.80 -7.20 10.85
CA GLY A 89 -9.06 -7.91 11.89
C GLY A 89 -8.06 -8.93 11.38
N PHE A 90 -7.96 -9.13 10.07
CA PHE A 90 -6.98 -10.03 9.49
C PHE A 90 -5.70 -9.27 9.15
N TYR A 91 -4.56 -9.84 9.52
CA TYR A 91 -3.23 -9.28 9.29
C TYR A 91 -2.38 -10.31 8.55
N TYR A 92 -2.73 -10.58 7.30
CA TYR A 92 -2.05 -11.59 6.52
C TYR A 92 -0.91 -10.98 5.69
N SER A 93 0.16 -11.76 5.55
CA SER A 93 1.27 -11.36 4.69
C SER A 93 0.85 -11.19 3.23
N SER A 94 -0.22 -11.87 2.80
CA SER A 94 -0.74 -11.72 1.44
C SER A 94 -1.16 -10.28 1.14
N PHE A 95 -1.53 -9.49 2.15
CA PHE A 95 -1.85 -8.09 1.91
C PHE A 95 -0.65 -7.34 1.36
N MET A 96 0.52 -7.58 1.93
CA MET A 96 1.75 -6.97 1.42
C MET A 96 2.17 -7.60 0.09
N LEU A 97 2.03 -8.92 -0.03
CA LEU A 97 2.43 -9.64 -1.24
C LEU A 97 1.61 -9.23 -2.46
N GLN A 98 0.35 -8.83 -2.26
CA GLN A 98 -0.51 -8.38 -3.35
C GLN A 98 -0.44 -6.87 -3.57
N SER A 99 0.26 -6.15 -2.71
CA SER A 99 0.38 -4.70 -2.84
C SER A 99 1.33 -4.34 -3.99
N LYS A 100 1.14 -3.14 -4.50
CA LYS A 100 1.97 -2.59 -5.56
C LYS A 100 2.41 -1.19 -5.19
N TYR A 101 3.59 -0.81 -5.64
CA TYR A 101 4.12 0.52 -5.43
C TYR A 101 4.53 1.10 -6.77
N LYS A 102 3.94 2.23 -7.13
CA LYS A 102 4.26 2.98 -8.35
C LYS A 102 5.08 4.20 -7.97
N PRO A 103 6.41 4.09 -7.92
CA PRO A 103 7.24 5.25 -7.60
C PRO A 103 7.29 6.21 -8.77
N ILE A 104 7.41 7.50 -8.44
CA ILE A 104 7.71 8.55 -9.41
C ILE A 104 9.19 8.82 -9.25
N TYR A 105 9.98 8.26 -10.14
CA TYR A 105 11.43 8.41 -10.04
C TYR A 105 11.85 9.83 -10.44
N THR A 106 12.88 10.34 -9.77
CA THR A 106 13.50 11.58 -10.19
C THR A 106 14.17 11.37 -11.56
N ASN A 107 14.34 12.44 -12.31
CA ASN A 107 14.98 12.33 -13.64
C ASN A 107 16.36 11.70 -13.53
N GLY A 108 17.13 12.07 -12.50
CA GLY A 108 18.45 11.50 -12.30
C GLY A 108 18.44 10.02 -12.04
N TYR A 109 17.53 9.57 -11.16
CA TYR A 109 17.40 8.13 -10.89
C TYR A 109 16.88 7.37 -12.09
N TYR A 110 15.90 7.92 -12.80
CA TYR A 110 15.35 7.26 -13.99
C TYR A 110 16.44 7.01 -15.02
N ARG A 111 17.27 8.01 -15.28
CA ARG A 111 18.40 7.88 -16.20
C ARG A 111 19.39 6.82 -15.73
N TYR A 112 19.74 6.89 -14.44
CA TYR A 112 20.66 5.91 -13.85
C TYR A 112 20.12 4.49 -14.00
N ALA A 113 18.84 4.29 -13.69
CA ALA A 113 18.20 2.98 -13.78
C ALA A 113 18.22 2.46 -15.21
N LYS A 114 17.92 3.30 -16.19
CA LYS A 114 17.95 2.92 -17.60
C LYS A 114 19.36 2.53 -18.04
N GLU A 115 20.36 3.29 -17.65
CA GLU A 115 21.75 3.04 -18.01
C GLU A 115 22.27 1.76 -17.38
N ASN A 116 21.75 1.37 -16.22
CA ASN A 116 22.20 0.20 -15.48
C ASN A 116 21.23 -0.97 -15.56
N ASN A 117 20.25 -0.92 -16.44
CA ASN A 117 19.26 -1.99 -16.64
C ASN A 117 18.51 -2.34 -15.38
N LEU A 118 18.23 -1.35 -14.55
CA LEU A 118 17.43 -1.54 -13.33
C LEU A 118 15.95 -1.36 -13.66
N PRO A 119 15.05 -2.06 -12.94
CA PRO A 119 13.63 -1.95 -13.19
C PRO A 119 13.13 -0.53 -12.95
N THR A 120 12.21 -0.08 -13.81
CA THR A 120 11.50 1.19 -13.65
C THR A 120 9.99 0.98 -13.56
N ASP A 121 9.55 -0.27 -13.57
CA ASP A 121 8.14 -0.62 -13.47
C ASP A 121 7.67 -0.59 -12.01
N PRO A 122 6.37 -0.71 -11.77
CA PRO A 122 5.85 -0.80 -10.40
C PRO A 122 6.51 -1.93 -9.62
N ILE A 123 6.78 -1.66 -8.36
CA ILE A 123 7.42 -2.62 -7.47
C ILE A 123 6.34 -3.41 -6.76
N ILE A 124 6.49 -4.73 -6.73
CA ILE A 124 5.58 -5.63 -6.04
C ILE A 124 6.18 -5.98 -4.68
N ASN A 125 5.35 -6.07 -3.65
CA ASN A 125 5.74 -6.49 -2.32
C ASN A 125 6.61 -5.49 -1.55
N SER A 126 6.61 -4.23 -1.94
CA SER A 126 7.43 -3.25 -1.25
C SER A 126 6.64 -2.60 -0.12
N ASN A 127 7.22 -2.60 1.07
CA ASN A 127 6.67 -1.83 2.18
C ASN A 127 7.46 -0.55 2.45
N TYR A 128 8.48 -0.28 1.63
CA TYR A 128 9.34 0.88 1.79
C TYR A 128 9.08 1.85 0.65
N LEU A 129 8.43 2.97 0.98
CA LEU A 129 8.12 4.01 0.01
C LEU A 129 9.25 5.04 0.03
N GLY A 130 10.27 4.80 -0.79
CA GLY A 130 11.47 5.64 -0.86
C GLY A 130 11.45 6.67 -1.96
N PHE A 131 10.36 6.80 -2.71
CA PHE A 131 10.13 7.80 -3.73
C PHE A 131 8.73 8.34 -3.58
N ASN A 132 8.48 9.53 -4.10
CA ASN A 132 7.10 9.99 -4.24
C ASN A 132 6.36 9.02 -5.14
N GLY A 133 5.09 8.85 -4.90
CA GLY A 133 4.30 7.93 -5.69
C GLY A 133 3.21 7.29 -4.85
N GLU A 134 2.62 6.25 -5.41
CA GLU A 134 1.47 5.59 -4.81
C GLU A 134 1.78 4.12 -4.52
N TRP A 135 1.69 3.74 -3.25
CA TRP A 135 1.54 2.36 -2.84
C TRP A 135 0.06 2.05 -2.76
N TYR A 136 -0.38 0.88 -3.24
CA TYR A 136 -1.79 0.53 -3.14
C TYR A 136 -1.98 -0.97 -3.02
N LEU A 137 -3.11 -1.30 -2.37
CA LEU A 137 -3.61 -2.66 -2.26
C LEU A 137 -5.03 -2.68 -2.77
N GLU A 138 -5.29 -3.52 -3.74
CA GLU A 138 -6.62 -3.74 -4.26
C GLU A 138 -7.15 -5.07 -3.74
N PHE A 139 -8.39 -5.07 -3.27
CA PHE A 139 -9.01 -6.29 -2.79
C PHE A 139 -10.51 -6.25 -3.08
N THR A 140 -11.09 -7.44 -3.19
CA THR A 140 -12.52 -7.58 -3.42
C THR A 140 -13.23 -7.89 -2.11
N TRP A 141 -14.54 -7.70 -2.11
CA TRP A 141 -15.37 -7.95 -0.96
C TRP A 141 -16.32 -9.11 -1.29
N PRO A 142 -16.58 -10.06 -0.39
CA PRO A 142 -16.10 -10.10 1.01
C PRO A 142 -14.62 -10.46 1.12
N ILE A 143 -13.99 -9.91 2.17
CA ILE A 143 -12.53 -9.99 2.30
C ILE A 143 -12.02 -11.41 2.48
N TYR A 144 -12.74 -12.27 3.24
CA TYR A 144 -12.24 -13.63 3.46
C TYR A 144 -12.31 -14.47 2.18
N GLN A 145 -13.23 -14.19 1.28
CA GLN A 145 -13.22 -14.84 -0.02
C GLN A 145 -12.00 -14.41 -0.82
N TRP A 146 -11.68 -13.12 -0.81
CA TRP A 146 -10.50 -12.60 -1.46
C TRP A 146 -9.22 -13.19 -0.84
N ILE A 147 -9.17 -13.27 0.49
CA ILE A 147 -8.03 -13.89 1.18
C ILE A 147 -7.87 -15.34 0.74
N PHE A 148 -8.95 -16.08 0.73
CA PHE A 148 -8.91 -17.48 0.30
C PHE A 148 -8.39 -17.59 -1.13
N GLU A 149 -8.90 -16.77 -2.04
CA GLU A 149 -8.49 -16.82 -3.44
C GLU A 149 -7.01 -16.46 -3.61
N THR A 150 -6.53 -15.44 -2.89
CA THR A 150 -5.13 -15.01 -3.00
C THR A 150 -4.18 -15.94 -2.27
N GLU A 151 -4.55 -16.43 -1.10
CA GLU A 151 -3.71 -17.37 -0.35
C GLU A 151 -3.59 -18.71 -1.05
N THR A 152 -4.65 -19.16 -1.71
CA THR A 152 -4.61 -20.44 -2.39
C THR A 152 -4.18 -20.37 -3.83
N LYS A 153 -4.08 -19.19 -4.40
CA LYS A 153 -3.80 -19.00 -5.82
C LYS A 153 -2.54 -19.71 -6.28
N GLY A 154 -1.47 -19.60 -5.53
CA GLY A 154 -0.23 -20.30 -5.83
C GLY A 154 -0.09 -21.60 -5.10
N MET A 155 -1.06 -21.99 -4.29
CA MET A 155 -0.99 -23.15 -3.41
C MET A 155 -2.14 -24.13 -3.59
N GLY A 156 -3.14 -23.79 -4.37
CA GLY A 156 -4.28 -24.68 -4.59
C GLY A 156 -3.82 -26.05 -5.07
N TRP A 157 -2.84 -26.08 -5.94
CA TRP A 157 -2.26 -27.32 -6.43
C TRP A 157 -1.68 -28.18 -5.30
N ILE A 158 -1.19 -27.55 -4.24
CA ILE A 158 -0.65 -28.29 -3.10
C ILE A 158 -1.76 -29.03 -2.39
N TYR A 159 -2.88 -28.37 -2.17
CA TYR A 159 -4.03 -29.00 -1.55
C TYR A 159 -4.55 -30.15 -2.39
N GLU A 160 -4.63 -29.94 -3.68
CA GLU A 160 -5.06 -30.97 -4.59
C GLU A 160 -4.16 -32.19 -4.56
N LYS A 161 -2.86 -31.97 -4.42
CA LYS A 161 -1.89 -33.07 -4.36
C LYS A 161 -1.95 -33.83 -3.05
N ASN A 162 -2.45 -33.21 -2.01
CA ASN A 162 -2.50 -33.81 -0.68
C ASN A 162 -3.83 -34.48 -0.38
N ILE A 163 -4.73 -34.48 -1.32
CA ILE A 163 -6.06 -35.08 -1.15
C ILE A 163 -6.02 -36.59 -1.52
#